data_292ae5ca21667f4ce4f96f17e11d8ad1
#
_entry.id   292ae5ca21667f4ce4f96f17e11d8ad1
#
_cell.length_a   1.000
_cell.length_b   1.000
_cell.length_c   1.000
_cell.angle_alpha   90.00
_cell.angle_beta   90.00
_cell.angle_gamma   90.00
#
_symmetry.space_group_name_H-M   'P 1'
#
loop_
_entity.id
_entity.type
_entity.pdbx_description
1 polymer ?
#
loop_
_entity_poly.entity_id
_entity_poly.type
_entity_poly.pdbx_seq_one_letter_code
_entity_poly.pdbx_strand_id
1 'polypeptide(L)'
;MGYLVRVLHEFSDRETGNIVKVGSLFEADDYERVRNIVRLRLGEFAGVKHPERKGPRIMIHQKYCYKIGGIETANMAIAKAFQGRNIVFVFSSGDSDQIMALGRYHDVIIDDGRQTYDADVCIFTNYDSAPAITERVHARKIYQQIHADFHALKQMPQWRNFTWKPNPRTSAILSVSETAQKGLRRAFQLDSIVVPNILSKRDSRPIVFMSLTRATPEKGVDKLVTLLRRFDEANKNYVLFLCSSIEQGEDSDQIYLKDNPRVVTVQPTPYAQELLRAADYLIQLSYNESYCYSVREALQLGVPCIVSDIPELRKLIQNGKNGYIYHDGDDIEPFFKKLKPKPREEEISPLWEKVLDGEL
;
A
#
# COMPACT_ATOMS: atom_id res chain seq x y z
N MET A 1 -13.09 -11.11 -8.40
CA MET A 1 -12.59 -9.74 -8.57
C MET A 1 -11.84 -9.70 -9.87
N GLY A 2 -12.20 -8.81 -10.78
CA GLY A 2 -11.55 -8.68 -12.09
C GLY A 2 -10.77 -7.36 -12.16
N TYR A 3 -9.67 -7.36 -12.88
CA TYR A 3 -8.86 -6.18 -13.15
C TYR A 3 -9.13 -5.69 -14.56
N LEU A 4 -9.39 -4.39 -14.70
CA LEU A 4 -9.72 -3.79 -15.99
C LEU A 4 -8.49 -3.16 -16.63
N VAL A 5 -8.29 -3.44 -17.92
CA VAL A 5 -7.25 -2.85 -18.75
C VAL A 5 -7.88 -2.18 -19.95
N ARG A 6 -7.54 -0.91 -20.20
CA ARG A 6 -7.89 -0.26 -21.47
C ARG A 6 -6.84 -0.60 -22.50
N VAL A 7 -7.27 -1.18 -23.60
CA VAL A 7 -6.39 -1.68 -24.66
C VAL A 7 -5.90 -0.52 -25.54
N LEU A 8 -4.59 -0.32 -25.61
CA LEU A 8 -3.94 0.69 -26.44
C LEU A 8 -3.45 0.13 -27.77
N HIS A 9 -3.03 -1.13 -27.78
CA HIS A 9 -2.62 -1.85 -28.99
C HIS A 9 -3.29 -3.21 -29.02
N GLU A 10 -3.75 -3.63 -30.19
CA GLU A 10 -4.39 -4.94 -30.40
C GLU A 10 -3.42 -6.06 -30.04
N PHE A 11 -3.91 -7.07 -29.32
CA PHE A 11 -3.13 -8.24 -28.98
C PHE A 11 -4.01 -9.52 -28.96
N SER A 12 -3.38 -10.66 -29.13
CA SER A 12 -4.04 -11.95 -28.94
C SER A 12 -3.93 -12.37 -27.48
N ASP A 13 -5.07 -12.61 -26.87
CA ASP A 13 -5.13 -13.17 -25.52
C ASP A 13 -4.73 -14.64 -25.52
N ARG A 14 -3.66 -14.97 -24.78
CA ARG A 14 -3.10 -16.34 -24.76
C ARG A 14 -4.00 -17.38 -24.11
N GLU A 15 -4.91 -16.97 -23.23
CA GLU A 15 -5.80 -17.91 -22.53
C GLU A 15 -7.03 -18.24 -23.35
N THR A 16 -7.61 -17.23 -24.01
CA THR A 16 -8.86 -17.40 -24.77
C THR A 16 -8.62 -17.55 -26.27
N GLY A 17 -7.44 -17.21 -26.78
CA GLY A 17 -7.12 -17.15 -28.21
C GLY A 17 -7.79 -15.97 -28.93
N ASN A 18 -8.57 -15.15 -28.26
CA ASN A 18 -9.29 -14.04 -28.85
C ASN A 18 -8.40 -12.83 -29.13
N ILE A 19 -8.73 -12.10 -30.20
CA ILE A 19 -8.11 -10.81 -30.49
C ILE A 19 -8.82 -9.72 -29.67
N VAL A 20 -8.03 -9.02 -28.84
CA VAL A 20 -8.52 -7.91 -28.02
C VAL A 20 -8.23 -6.61 -28.74
N LYS A 21 -9.28 -5.88 -29.09
CA LYS A 21 -9.22 -4.69 -29.96
C LYS A 21 -8.87 -3.42 -29.19
N VAL A 22 -8.19 -2.51 -29.87
CA VAL A 22 -7.89 -1.16 -29.35
C VAL A 22 -9.16 -0.44 -28.88
N GLY A 23 -9.07 0.21 -27.72
CA GLY A 23 -10.16 0.97 -27.11
C GLY A 23 -11.15 0.12 -26.30
N SER A 24 -11.08 -1.22 -26.37
CA SER A 24 -11.90 -2.08 -25.53
C SER A 24 -11.38 -2.11 -24.08
N LEU A 25 -12.29 -2.46 -23.13
CA LEU A 25 -11.90 -2.83 -21.77
C LEU A 25 -11.73 -4.35 -21.73
N PHE A 26 -10.54 -4.77 -21.37
CA PHE A 26 -10.19 -6.17 -21.15
C PHE A 26 -10.22 -6.44 -19.66
N GLU A 27 -10.91 -7.51 -19.24
CA GLU A 27 -10.98 -7.94 -17.85
C GLU A 27 -10.05 -9.14 -17.66
N ALA A 28 -9.11 -9.04 -16.73
CA ALA A 28 -8.20 -10.10 -16.33
C ALA A 28 -8.49 -10.52 -14.88
N ASP A 29 -8.45 -11.82 -14.63
CA ASP A 29 -8.67 -12.39 -13.29
C ASP A 29 -7.44 -12.25 -12.39
N ASP A 30 -6.26 -12.10 -13.00
CA ASP A 30 -4.97 -12.03 -12.34
C ASP A 30 -4.28 -10.68 -12.59
N TYR A 31 -3.75 -10.08 -11.52
CA TYR A 31 -3.03 -8.81 -11.57
C TYR A 31 -1.67 -8.90 -12.28
N GLU A 32 -0.97 -10.02 -12.19
CA GLU A 32 0.29 -10.23 -12.92
C GLU A 32 0.08 -10.14 -14.44
N ARG A 33 -1.05 -10.65 -14.92
CA ARG A 33 -1.43 -10.53 -16.33
C ARG A 33 -1.65 -9.07 -16.73
N VAL A 34 -2.31 -8.29 -15.88
CA VAL A 34 -2.48 -6.83 -16.09
C VAL A 34 -1.12 -6.13 -16.15
N ARG A 35 -0.23 -6.43 -15.21
CA ARG A 35 1.13 -5.85 -15.17
C ARG A 35 1.90 -6.17 -16.45
N ASN A 36 1.81 -7.38 -16.96
CA ASN A 36 2.47 -7.77 -18.19
C ASN A 36 1.92 -7.00 -19.40
N ILE A 37 0.60 -6.83 -19.50
CA ILE A 37 -0.03 -6.04 -20.57
C ILE A 37 0.43 -4.58 -20.51
N VAL A 38 0.47 -3.98 -19.32
CA VAL A 38 0.92 -2.61 -19.12
C VAL A 38 2.43 -2.47 -19.41
N ARG A 39 3.26 -3.39 -18.92
CA ARG A 39 4.71 -3.41 -19.19
C ARG A 39 5.03 -3.52 -20.69
N LEU A 40 4.27 -4.31 -21.43
CA LEU A 40 4.40 -4.45 -22.87
C LEU A 40 3.78 -3.27 -23.64
N ARG A 41 3.24 -2.26 -22.96
CA ARG A 41 2.55 -1.10 -23.54
C ARG A 41 1.36 -1.45 -24.41
N LEU A 42 0.76 -2.63 -24.21
CA LEU A 42 -0.44 -3.08 -24.93
C LEU A 42 -1.73 -2.46 -24.35
N GLY A 43 -1.69 -2.02 -23.12
CA GLY A 43 -2.81 -1.38 -22.44
C GLY A 43 -2.40 -0.60 -21.21
N GLU A 44 -3.36 0.10 -20.62
CA GLU A 44 -3.21 0.83 -19.36
C GLU A 44 -4.20 0.30 -18.33
N PHE A 45 -3.81 0.32 -17.04
CA PHE A 45 -4.70 -0.07 -15.96
C PHE A 45 -5.90 0.87 -15.90
N ALA A 46 -7.11 0.32 -15.96
CA ALA A 46 -8.38 1.06 -16.04
C ALA A 46 -9.24 0.90 -14.78
N GLY A 47 -8.92 -0.03 -13.89
CA GLY A 47 -9.67 -0.17 -12.65
C GLY A 47 -9.79 -1.60 -12.12
N VAL A 48 -10.64 -1.76 -11.13
CA VAL A 48 -10.99 -3.05 -10.49
C VAL A 48 -12.50 -3.18 -10.44
N LYS A 49 -13.02 -4.38 -10.72
CA LYS A 49 -14.44 -4.71 -10.70
C LYS A 49 -14.71 -5.87 -9.77
N HIS A 50 -15.77 -5.76 -9.00
CA HIS A 50 -16.28 -6.82 -8.13
C HIS A 50 -17.55 -7.43 -8.73
N PRO A 51 -17.98 -8.62 -8.25
CA PRO A 51 -19.32 -9.09 -8.51
C PRO A 51 -20.37 -8.07 -8.08
N GLU A 52 -21.46 -7.98 -8.83
CA GLU A 52 -22.54 -7.01 -8.59
C GLU A 52 -23.07 -7.11 -7.15
N ARG A 53 -23.17 -5.97 -6.47
CA ARG A 53 -23.68 -5.84 -5.11
C ARG A 53 -25.10 -5.29 -5.13
N LYS A 54 -25.93 -5.80 -4.23
CA LYS A 54 -27.30 -5.31 -4.07
C LYS A 54 -27.33 -3.96 -3.34
N GLY A 55 -28.37 -3.18 -3.61
CA GLY A 55 -28.64 -1.90 -2.94
C GLY A 55 -28.26 -0.67 -3.76
N PRO A 56 -28.46 0.53 -3.20
CA PRO A 56 -28.20 1.79 -3.91
C PRO A 56 -26.77 1.87 -4.39
N ARG A 57 -26.58 2.25 -5.65
CA ARG A 57 -25.26 2.49 -6.23
C ARG A 57 -24.75 3.85 -5.80
N ILE A 58 -23.58 3.86 -5.13
CA ILE A 58 -22.94 5.05 -4.61
C ILE A 58 -21.66 5.28 -5.41
N MET A 59 -21.54 6.41 -6.05
CA MET A 59 -20.33 6.85 -6.74
C MET A 59 -19.58 7.84 -5.85
N ILE A 60 -18.28 7.61 -5.63
CA ILE A 60 -17.40 8.57 -4.98
C ILE A 60 -16.34 8.99 -5.99
N HIS A 61 -16.37 10.26 -6.38
CA HIS A 61 -15.42 10.79 -7.35
C HIS A 61 -14.36 11.66 -6.66
N GLN A 62 -13.12 11.41 -7.03
CA GLN A 62 -11.97 12.26 -6.71
C GLN A 62 -11.18 12.50 -8.00
N LYS A 63 -10.84 13.75 -8.27
CA LYS A 63 -10.15 14.11 -9.51
C LYS A 63 -8.80 13.42 -9.64
N TYR A 64 -7.97 13.47 -8.60
CA TYR A 64 -6.66 12.86 -8.57
C TYR A 64 -6.45 12.06 -7.29
N CYS A 65 -6.06 10.81 -7.41
CA CYS A 65 -5.70 9.95 -6.28
C CYS A 65 -4.19 10.05 -6.02
N TYR A 66 -3.81 10.74 -4.95
CA TYR A 66 -2.40 10.84 -4.55
C TYR A 66 -1.93 9.56 -3.85
N LYS A 67 -0.61 9.37 -3.78
CA LYS A 67 -0.03 8.24 -3.06
C LYS A 67 -0.34 8.30 -1.56
N ILE A 68 -0.29 9.50 -0.97
CA ILE A 68 -0.62 9.77 0.43
C ILE A 68 -1.35 11.10 0.51
N GLY A 69 -2.48 11.12 1.22
CA GLY A 69 -3.25 12.34 1.45
C GLY A 69 -4.41 12.12 2.41
N GLY A 70 -4.99 13.21 2.90
CA GLY A 70 -6.13 13.16 3.82
C GLY A 70 -7.40 12.61 3.16
N ILE A 71 -7.63 12.94 1.88
CA ILE A 71 -8.80 12.45 1.12
C ILE A 71 -8.64 10.96 0.81
N GLU A 72 -7.45 10.51 0.41
CA GLU A 72 -7.14 9.10 0.19
C GLU A 72 -7.35 8.28 1.46
N THR A 73 -6.91 8.80 2.61
CA THR A 73 -7.15 8.18 3.93
C THR A 73 -8.65 8.10 4.24
N ALA A 74 -9.41 9.16 3.97
CA ALA A 74 -10.86 9.19 4.18
C ALA A 74 -11.58 8.20 3.25
N ASN A 75 -11.23 8.14 1.96
CA ASN A 75 -11.79 7.20 1.01
C ASN A 75 -11.49 5.75 1.40
N MET A 76 -10.27 5.46 1.85
CA MET A 76 -9.91 4.14 2.37
C MET A 76 -10.70 3.77 3.62
N ALA A 77 -10.94 4.72 4.53
CA ALA A 77 -11.75 4.48 5.71
C ALA A 77 -13.22 4.18 5.35
N ILE A 78 -13.78 4.92 4.38
CA ILE A 78 -15.12 4.64 3.83
C ILE A 78 -15.16 3.24 3.19
N ALA A 79 -14.17 2.92 2.36
CA ALA A 79 -14.10 1.62 1.69
C ALA A 79 -14.10 0.45 2.67
N LYS A 80 -13.31 0.55 3.73
CA LYS A 80 -13.22 -0.47 4.78
C LYS A 80 -14.50 -0.54 5.64
N ALA A 81 -15.08 0.59 6.00
CA ALA A 81 -16.25 0.62 6.88
C ALA A 81 -17.53 0.11 6.19
N PHE A 82 -17.62 0.26 4.87
CA PHE A 82 -18.83 -0.03 4.09
C PHE A 82 -18.64 -1.11 3.03
N GLN A 83 -17.84 -2.13 3.28
CA GLN A 83 -17.53 -3.21 2.33
C GLN A 83 -18.77 -3.91 1.72
N GLY A 84 -19.90 -3.96 2.47
CA GLY A 84 -21.15 -4.54 1.98
C GLY A 84 -21.98 -3.62 1.07
N ARG A 85 -21.61 -2.33 0.94
CA ARG A 85 -22.34 -1.38 0.11
C ARG A 85 -21.89 -1.44 -1.35
N ASN A 86 -22.78 -1.06 -2.26
CA ASN A 86 -22.49 -0.94 -3.68
C ASN A 86 -21.82 0.42 -3.95
N ILE A 87 -20.52 0.50 -3.69
CA ILE A 87 -19.73 1.73 -3.88
C ILE A 87 -18.81 1.53 -5.09
N VAL A 88 -18.70 2.56 -5.91
CA VAL A 88 -17.69 2.68 -6.96
C VAL A 88 -16.88 3.95 -6.72
N PHE A 89 -15.55 3.81 -6.68
CA PHE A 89 -14.63 4.95 -6.66
C PHE A 89 -14.23 5.29 -8.09
N VAL A 90 -14.33 6.56 -8.47
CA VAL A 90 -13.99 7.04 -9.81
C VAL A 90 -12.92 8.11 -9.69
N PHE A 91 -11.82 7.93 -10.42
CA PHE A 91 -10.70 8.87 -10.46
C PHE A 91 -10.45 9.32 -11.89
N SER A 92 -10.11 10.60 -12.09
CA SER A 92 -9.68 11.06 -13.41
C SER A 92 -8.23 10.62 -13.70
N SER A 93 -7.41 10.48 -12.65
CA SER A 93 -6.06 9.91 -12.71
C SER A 93 -5.55 9.66 -11.29
N GLY A 94 -4.40 9.00 -11.15
CA GLY A 94 -3.82 8.85 -9.82
C GLY A 94 -2.79 7.74 -9.69
N ASP A 95 -2.36 7.55 -8.44
CA ASP A 95 -1.41 6.53 -8.05
C ASP A 95 -2.03 5.13 -8.10
N SER A 96 -1.39 4.23 -8.84
CA SER A 96 -1.90 2.87 -9.07
C SER A 96 -2.00 2.05 -7.80
N ASP A 97 -1.07 2.22 -6.85
CA ASP A 97 -1.04 1.44 -5.62
C ASP A 97 -2.22 1.79 -4.70
N GLN A 98 -2.55 3.09 -4.60
CA GLN A 98 -3.72 3.55 -3.85
C GLN A 98 -5.03 3.09 -4.50
N ILE A 99 -5.12 3.17 -5.82
CA ILE A 99 -6.27 2.69 -6.59
C ILE A 99 -6.46 1.19 -6.37
N MET A 100 -5.39 0.41 -6.45
CA MET A 100 -5.41 -1.03 -6.19
C MET A 100 -5.79 -1.36 -4.75
N ALA A 101 -5.29 -0.58 -3.78
CA ALA A 101 -5.65 -0.77 -2.37
C ALA A 101 -7.14 -0.55 -2.11
N LEU A 102 -7.77 0.45 -2.74
CA LEU A 102 -9.23 0.65 -2.72
C LEU A 102 -9.97 -0.47 -3.44
N GLY A 103 -9.42 -0.94 -4.56
CA GLY A 103 -9.95 -2.02 -5.37
C GLY A 103 -10.10 -3.35 -4.62
N ARG A 104 -9.42 -3.56 -3.49
CA ARG A 104 -9.64 -4.72 -2.61
C ARG A 104 -11.03 -4.74 -1.97
N TYR A 105 -11.68 -3.60 -1.85
CA TYR A 105 -12.94 -3.43 -1.12
C TYR A 105 -14.11 -3.13 -2.05
N HIS A 106 -13.92 -2.34 -3.10
CA HIS A 106 -14.98 -1.83 -3.97
C HIS A 106 -14.51 -1.72 -5.42
N ASP A 107 -15.47 -1.50 -6.31
CA ASP A 107 -15.17 -1.17 -7.68
C ASP A 107 -14.38 0.13 -7.76
N VAL A 108 -13.38 0.15 -8.63
CA VAL A 108 -12.59 1.34 -8.91
C VAL A 108 -12.50 1.52 -10.42
N ILE A 109 -12.72 2.74 -10.88
CA ILE A 109 -12.68 3.09 -12.32
C ILE A 109 -11.76 4.30 -12.50
N ILE A 110 -10.86 4.22 -13.46
CA ILE A 110 -10.12 5.37 -13.97
C ILE A 110 -10.91 5.93 -15.16
N ASP A 111 -11.44 7.14 -14.99
CA ASP A 111 -12.27 7.83 -15.97
C ASP A 111 -11.45 8.20 -17.22
N ASP A 112 -11.97 7.85 -18.39
CA ASP A 112 -11.34 8.17 -19.68
C ASP A 112 -11.88 9.46 -20.33
N GLY A 113 -12.74 10.18 -19.63
CA GLY A 113 -13.38 11.38 -20.16
C GLY A 113 -14.58 11.11 -21.08
N ARG A 114 -14.93 9.85 -21.35
CA ARG A 114 -16.00 9.47 -22.31
C ARG A 114 -17.17 8.76 -21.64
N GLN A 115 -16.92 8.04 -20.55
CA GLN A 115 -17.93 7.24 -19.87
C GLN A 115 -18.96 8.12 -19.18
N THR A 116 -20.20 7.65 -19.16
CA THR A 116 -21.29 8.17 -18.33
C THR A 116 -21.47 7.27 -17.11
N TYR A 117 -21.93 7.84 -16.02
CA TYR A 117 -22.05 7.15 -14.74
C TYR A 117 -23.47 7.31 -14.19
N ASP A 118 -24.13 6.18 -13.98
CA ASP A 118 -25.43 6.13 -13.31
C ASP A 118 -25.23 5.73 -11.84
N ALA A 119 -25.81 6.51 -10.93
CA ALA A 119 -25.76 6.24 -9.50
C ALA A 119 -27.01 6.77 -8.78
N ASP A 120 -27.36 6.18 -7.64
CA ASP A 120 -28.39 6.76 -6.77
C ASP A 120 -27.83 7.97 -6.02
N VAL A 121 -26.57 7.86 -5.59
CA VAL A 121 -25.85 8.90 -4.84
C VAL A 121 -24.49 9.11 -5.47
N CYS A 122 -24.13 10.37 -5.73
CA CYS A 122 -22.78 10.75 -6.10
C CYS A 122 -22.19 11.68 -5.06
N ILE A 123 -20.95 11.42 -4.65
CA ILE A 123 -20.16 12.25 -3.74
C ILE A 123 -18.93 12.74 -4.49
N PHE A 124 -18.85 14.03 -4.75
CA PHE A 124 -17.65 14.66 -5.25
C PHE A 124 -16.77 15.05 -4.08
N THR A 125 -15.63 14.38 -3.93
CA THR A 125 -14.67 14.73 -2.90
C THR A 125 -13.86 15.93 -3.36
N ASN A 126 -13.76 16.92 -2.47
CA ASN A 126 -13.07 18.17 -2.73
C ASN A 126 -13.77 19.11 -3.76
N TYR A 127 -13.30 20.35 -3.80
CA TYR A 127 -13.86 21.46 -4.60
C TYR A 127 -13.51 21.37 -6.10
N ASP A 128 -12.49 20.63 -6.45
CA ASP A 128 -11.91 20.59 -7.80
C ASP A 128 -12.47 19.46 -8.68
N SER A 129 -13.61 18.88 -8.30
CA SER A 129 -14.33 17.95 -9.16
C SER A 129 -14.63 18.62 -10.51
N ALA A 130 -14.04 18.06 -11.56
CA ALA A 130 -14.06 18.68 -12.87
C ALA A 130 -15.50 18.81 -13.41
N PRO A 131 -15.91 19.99 -13.89
CA PRO A 131 -17.26 20.18 -14.48
C PRO A 131 -17.59 19.14 -15.56
N ALA A 132 -16.59 18.75 -16.35
CA ALA A 132 -16.75 17.76 -17.41
C ALA A 132 -17.24 16.38 -16.95
N ILE A 133 -16.83 15.92 -15.76
CA ILE A 133 -17.33 14.64 -15.25
C ILE A 133 -18.72 14.79 -14.65
N THR A 134 -19.03 15.94 -14.06
CA THR A 134 -20.35 16.18 -13.46
C THR A 134 -21.48 16.08 -14.48
N GLU A 135 -21.28 16.53 -15.71
CA GLU A 135 -22.27 16.42 -16.78
C GLU A 135 -22.50 14.98 -17.23
N ARG A 136 -21.50 14.13 -17.07
CA ARG A 136 -21.56 12.69 -17.40
C ARG A 136 -22.08 11.83 -16.24
N VAL A 137 -22.42 12.44 -15.10
CA VAL A 137 -22.96 11.73 -13.93
C VAL A 137 -24.46 11.93 -13.84
N HIS A 138 -25.21 10.85 -13.90
CA HIS A 138 -26.64 10.78 -13.66
C HIS A 138 -26.91 10.22 -12.28
N ALA A 139 -27.16 11.10 -11.31
CA ALA A 139 -27.40 10.71 -9.94
C ALA A 139 -28.64 11.41 -9.36
N ARG A 140 -29.41 10.68 -8.53
CA ARG A 140 -30.59 11.21 -7.85
C ARG A 140 -30.21 12.23 -6.78
N LYS A 141 -29.09 12.01 -6.10
CA LYS A 141 -28.50 12.90 -5.09
C LYS A 141 -27.03 13.15 -5.39
N ILE A 142 -26.64 14.40 -5.41
CA ILE A 142 -25.25 14.81 -5.59
C ILE A 142 -24.79 15.57 -4.34
N TYR A 143 -23.73 15.10 -3.71
CA TYR A 143 -23.09 15.78 -2.60
C TYR A 143 -21.72 16.28 -3.00
N GLN A 144 -21.35 17.45 -2.51
CA GLN A 144 -20.01 17.99 -2.64
C GLN A 144 -19.35 17.99 -1.26
N GLN A 145 -18.31 17.20 -1.07
CA GLN A 145 -17.61 17.11 0.20
C GLN A 145 -16.40 18.04 0.22
N ILE A 146 -16.22 18.80 1.30
CA ILE A 146 -15.17 19.79 1.47
C ILE A 146 -14.26 19.38 2.61
N HIS A 147 -12.97 19.28 2.31
CA HIS A 147 -11.90 18.88 3.23
C HIS A 147 -11.04 20.06 3.72
N ALA A 148 -11.29 21.27 3.26
CA ALA A 148 -10.45 22.44 3.51
C ALA A 148 -11.17 23.54 4.32
N ASP A 149 -10.40 24.26 5.14
CA ASP A 149 -10.79 25.57 5.65
C ASP A 149 -10.48 26.64 4.59
N PHE A 150 -11.47 26.98 3.77
CA PHE A 150 -11.29 27.97 2.73
C PHE A 150 -11.00 29.37 3.23
N HIS A 151 -11.45 29.74 4.43
CA HIS A 151 -11.12 31.03 5.00
C HIS A 151 -9.63 31.12 5.29
N ALA A 152 -9.06 30.09 5.91
CA ALA A 152 -7.62 30.03 6.16
C ALA A 152 -6.82 29.96 4.84
N LEU A 153 -7.27 29.18 3.85
CA LEU A 153 -6.62 29.11 2.55
C LEU A 153 -6.57 30.47 1.86
N LYS A 154 -7.65 31.25 1.87
CA LYS A 154 -7.69 32.60 1.27
C LYS A 154 -6.77 33.64 1.93
N GLN A 155 -6.21 33.36 3.11
CA GLN A 155 -5.14 34.18 3.69
C GLN A 155 -3.78 33.94 3.01
N MET A 156 -3.61 32.83 2.32
CA MET A 156 -2.37 32.53 1.59
C MET A 156 -2.34 33.28 0.25
N PRO A 157 -1.20 33.88 -0.15
CA PRO A 157 -1.09 34.69 -1.38
C PRO A 157 -1.63 33.99 -2.63
N GLN A 158 -1.26 32.72 -2.84
CA GLN A 158 -1.66 31.91 -4.00
C GLN A 158 -3.16 31.59 -4.06
N TRP A 159 -3.88 31.69 -2.92
CA TRP A 159 -5.31 31.36 -2.81
C TRP A 159 -6.18 32.61 -2.60
N ARG A 160 -5.62 33.80 -2.49
CA ARG A 160 -6.35 35.05 -2.17
C ARG A 160 -7.53 35.31 -3.10
N ASN A 161 -7.32 35.10 -4.39
CA ASN A 161 -8.32 35.35 -5.43
C ASN A 161 -9.11 34.09 -5.80
N PHE A 162 -8.94 33.01 -5.06
CA PHE A 162 -9.65 31.76 -5.33
C PHE A 162 -11.16 31.96 -5.13
N THR A 163 -11.92 31.62 -6.17
CA THR A 163 -13.38 31.61 -6.17
C THR A 163 -13.85 30.19 -6.45
N TRP A 164 -14.90 29.80 -5.75
CA TRP A 164 -15.52 28.50 -5.97
C TRP A 164 -17.03 28.60 -5.82
N LYS A 165 -17.74 27.87 -6.65
CA LYS A 165 -19.19 27.68 -6.55
C LYS A 165 -19.49 26.18 -6.66
N PRO A 166 -20.43 25.67 -5.85
CA PRO A 166 -20.87 24.30 -5.98
C PRO A 166 -21.54 24.08 -7.33
N ASN A 167 -21.54 22.84 -7.81
CA ASN A 167 -22.31 22.48 -8.98
C ASN A 167 -23.82 22.78 -8.73
N PRO A 168 -24.53 23.38 -9.69
CA PRO A 168 -25.98 23.69 -9.54
C PRO A 168 -26.85 22.48 -9.18
N ARG A 169 -26.44 21.27 -9.55
CA ARG A 169 -27.12 20.01 -9.21
C ARG A 169 -26.80 19.48 -7.81
N THR A 170 -25.95 20.18 -7.04
CA THR A 170 -25.57 19.73 -5.70
C THR A 170 -26.77 19.78 -4.74
N SER A 171 -27.14 18.64 -4.20
CA SER A 171 -28.22 18.49 -3.22
C SER A 171 -27.86 19.08 -1.85
N ALA A 172 -26.62 18.91 -1.43
CA ALA A 172 -26.05 19.52 -0.24
C ALA A 172 -24.51 19.53 -0.28
N ILE A 173 -23.91 20.49 0.42
CA ILE A 173 -22.48 20.52 0.67
C ILE A 173 -22.21 19.83 2.01
N LEU A 174 -21.19 18.98 2.05
CA LEU A 174 -20.73 18.27 3.24
C LEU A 174 -19.38 18.83 3.66
N SER A 175 -19.22 19.21 4.91
CA SER A 175 -17.93 19.62 5.47
C SER A 175 -17.43 18.57 6.45
N VAL A 176 -16.15 18.22 6.36
CA VAL A 176 -15.56 17.15 7.20
C VAL A 176 -15.36 17.57 8.67
N SER A 177 -15.55 18.84 8.98
CA SER A 177 -15.44 19.37 10.34
C SER A 177 -16.18 20.71 10.47
N GLU A 178 -16.44 21.14 11.71
CA GLU A 178 -16.96 22.48 11.98
C GLU A 178 -16.02 23.60 11.49
N THR A 179 -14.71 23.37 11.56
CA THR A 179 -13.72 24.32 11.04
C THR A 179 -13.87 24.50 9.54
N ALA A 180 -13.97 23.41 8.80
CA ALA A 180 -14.22 23.47 7.35
C ALA A 180 -15.56 24.13 7.02
N GLN A 181 -16.61 23.86 7.79
CA GLN A 181 -17.92 24.49 7.65
C GLN A 181 -17.84 26.01 7.88
N LYS A 182 -17.25 26.45 8.99
CA LYS A 182 -17.06 27.86 9.31
C LYS A 182 -16.21 28.56 8.26
N GLY A 183 -15.14 27.89 7.77
CA GLY A 183 -14.27 28.39 6.72
C GLY A 183 -15.01 28.58 5.39
N LEU A 184 -15.84 27.61 4.99
CA LEU A 184 -16.69 27.69 3.82
C LEU A 184 -17.67 28.88 3.89
N ARG A 185 -18.37 28.99 5.00
CA ARG A 185 -19.35 30.07 5.24
C ARG A 185 -18.69 31.46 5.20
N ARG A 186 -17.52 31.63 5.83
CA ARG A 186 -16.77 32.89 5.83
C ARG A 186 -16.21 33.25 4.46
N ALA A 187 -15.71 32.25 3.71
CA ALA A 187 -15.07 32.48 2.41
C ALA A 187 -16.04 32.71 1.26
N PHE A 188 -17.19 32.03 1.26
CA PHE A 188 -18.11 31.96 0.12
C PHE A 188 -19.58 32.18 0.49
N GLN A 189 -19.94 32.36 1.75
CA GLN A 189 -21.31 32.51 2.25
C GLN A 189 -22.20 31.28 1.93
N LEU A 190 -21.59 30.10 1.94
CA LEU A 190 -22.27 28.84 1.68
C LEU A 190 -22.44 28.03 2.97
N ASP A 191 -23.62 27.44 3.12
CA ASP A 191 -23.93 26.55 4.22
C ASP A 191 -23.59 25.10 3.85
N SER A 192 -23.23 24.31 4.85
CA SER A 192 -22.94 22.88 4.68
C SER A 192 -23.36 22.09 5.90
N ILE A 193 -23.47 20.77 5.72
CA ILE A 193 -23.73 19.80 6.79
C ILE A 193 -22.38 19.24 7.24
N VAL A 194 -22.14 19.23 8.55
CA VAL A 194 -20.92 18.61 9.08
C VAL A 194 -21.07 17.09 9.09
N VAL A 195 -20.24 16.41 8.30
CA VAL A 195 -20.14 14.96 8.24
C VAL A 195 -18.68 14.60 8.49
N PRO A 196 -18.29 14.24 9.70
CA PRO A 196 -16.90 13.94 10.04
C PRO A 196 -16.34 12.78 9.25
N ASN A 197 -15.05 12.85 8.92
CA ASN A 197 -14.34 11.72 8.35
C ASN A 197 -14.37 10.52 9.30
N ILE A 198 -14.45 9.35 8.73
CA ILE A 198 -14.39 8.08 9.46
C ILE A 198 -12.93 7.79 9.80
N LEU A 199 -12.67 7.45 11.04
CA LEU A 199 -11.44 6.76 11.40
C LEU A 199 -11.69 5.26 11.23
N SER A 200 -11.00 4.62 10.31
CA SER A 200 -11.05 3.16 10.25
C SER A 200 -10.62 2.61 11.60
N LYS A 201 -11.40 1.66 12.14
CA LYS A 201 -10.88 0.84 13.25
C LYS A 201 -9.52 0.34 12.78
N ARG A 202 -8.48 0.62 13.57
CA ARG A 202 -7.18 0.03 13.27
C ARG A 202 -7.37 -1.48 13.31
N ASP A 203 -7.17 -2.13 12.18
CA ASP A 203 -6.83 -3.54 12.17
C ASP A 203 -5.63 -3.70 13.12
N SER A 204 -5.45 -4.88 13.66
CA SER A 204 -4.27 -5.16 14.47
C SER A 204 -3.03 -4.59 13.76
N ARG A 205 -2.16 -3.90 14.52
CA ARG A 205 -0.88 -3.42 13.98
C ARG A 205 -0.23 -4.55 13.18
N PRO A 206 0.24 -4.30 11.96
CA PRO A 206 0.97 -5.32 11.20
C PRO A 206 2.18 -5.82 11.99
N ILE A 207 2.55 -7.06 11.78
CA ILE A 207 3.85 -7.55 12.22
C ILE A 207 4.91 -6.86 11.36
N VAL A 208 5.87 -6.24 12.01
CA VAL A 208 6.96 -5.53 11.36
C VAL A 208 8.16 -6.46 11.25
N PHE A 209 8.45 -6.89 10.05
CA PHE A 209 9.67 -7.59 9.71
C PHE A 209 10.73 -6.61 9.23
N MET A 210 11.99 -6.93 9.48
CA MET A 210 13.11 -6.20 8.93
C MET A 210 14.15 -7.16 8.36
N SER A 211 14.78 -6.81 7.27
CA SER A 211 15.93 -7.52 6.70
C SER A 211 17.05 -6.53 6.45
N LEU A 212 18.19 -6.78 7.09
CA LEU A 212 19.42 -5.97 6.98
C LEU A 212 20.45 -6.74 6.15
N THR A 213 20.21 -6.83 4.84
CA THR A 213 21.08 -7.65 3.99
C THR A 213 21.09 -7.12 2.57
N ARG A 214 22.15 -7.41 1.85
CA ARG A 214 22.16 -7.20 0.40
C ARG A 214 21.14 -8.10 -0.26
N ALA A 215 20.40 -7.59 -1.25
CA ALA A 215 19.44 -8.37 -2.01
C ALA A 215 20.17 -9.19 -3.11
N THR A 216 21.03 -10.13 -2.68
CA THR A 216 21.86 -10.97 -3.54
C THR A 216 21.53 -12.45 -3.29
N PRO A 217 21.78 -13.34 -4.27
CA PRO A 217 21.44 -14.76 -4.17
C PRO A 217 22.03 -15.44 -2.94
N GLU A 218 23.31 -15.17 -2.60
CA GLU A 218 23.98 -15.78 -1.42
C GLU A 218 23.32 -15.36 -0.10
N LYS A 219 22.60 -14.25 -0.09
CA LYS A 219 21.85 -13.76 1.08
C LYS A 219 20.42 -14.29 1.13
N GLY A 220 20.04 -15.19 0.19
CA GLY A 220 18.76 -15.90 0.21
C GLY A 220 17.57 -15.03 -0.14
N VAL A 221 17.73 -14.13 -1.11
CA VAL A 221 16.62 -13.28 -1.59
C VAL A 221 15.47 -14.12 -2.14
N ASP A 222 15.77 -15.22 -2.79
CA ASP A 222 14.82 -16.21 -3.29
C ASP A 222 13.97 -16.85 -2.16
N LYS A 223 14.62 -17.23 -1.05
CA LYS A 223 13.94 -17.75 0.14
C LYS A 223 13.08 -16.67 0.80
N LEU A 224 13.57 -15.43 0.86
CA LEU A 224 12.80 -14.31 1.38
C LEU A 224 11.54 -14.08 0.55
N VAL A 225 11.66 -14.04 -0.77
CA VAL A 225 10.53 -13.88 -1.69
C VAL A 225 9.54 -15.04 -1.55
N THR A 226 10.02 -16.28 -1.49
CA THR A 226 9.19 -17.46 -1.26
C THR A 226 8.40 -17.34 0.05
N LEU A 227 9.03 -16.93 1.14
CA LEU A 227 8.36 -16.71 2.42
C LEU A 227 7.31 -15.60 2.35
N LEU A 228 7.62 -14.47 1.69
CA LEU A 228 6.69 -13.35 1.55
C LEU A 228 5.48 -13.72 0.68
N ARG A 229 5.66 -14.50 -0.39
CA ARG A 229 4.54 -15.02 -1.20
C ARG A 229 3.59 -15.86 -0.35
N ARG A 230 4.10 -16.70 0.53
CA ARG A 230 3.28 -17.48 1.49
C ARG A 230 2.54 -16.57 2.47
N PHE A 231 3.15 -15.47 2.92
CA PHE A 231 2.46 -14.48 3.75
C PHE A 231 1.32 -13.81 2.99
N ASP A 232 1.53 -13.48 1.71
CA ASP A 232 0.53 -12.86 0.86
C ASP A 232 -0.64 -13.82 0.54
N GLU A 233 -0.34 -15.07 0.17
CA GLU A 233 -1.32 -16.13 -0.07
C GLU A 233 -2.19 -16.40 1.16
N ALA A 234 -1.60 -16.40 2.35
CA ALA A 234 -2.29 -16.54 3.62
C ALA A 234 -2.94 -15.22 4.10
N ASN A 235 -2.91 -14.16 3.28
CA ASN A 235 -3.45 -12.82 3.59
C ASN A 235 -3.01 -12.28 4.96
N LYS A 236 -1.72 -12.47 5.30
CA LYS A 236 -1.16 -12.02 6.58
C LYS A 236 -1.00 -10.50 6.63
N ASN A 237 -1.22 -9.93 7.82
CA ASN A 237 -1.05 -8.50 8.05
C ASN A 237 0.40 -8.20 8.48
N TYR A 238 1.25 -7.83 7.53
CA TYR A 238 2.67 -7.56 7.76
C TYR A 238 3.18 -6.37 6.95
N VAL A 239 4.34 -5.88 7.34
CA VAL A 239 5.19 -4.99 6.54
C VAL A 239 6.64 -5.47 6.69
N LEU A 240 7.39 -5.49 5.60
CA LEU A 240 8.82 -5.74 5.59
C LEU A 240 9.57 -4.45 5.28
N PHE A 241 10.49 -4.04 6.16
CA PHE A 241 11.52 -3.06 5.87
C PHE A 241 12.77 -3.78 5.36
N LEU A 242 13.05 -3.64 4.07
CA LEU A 242 14.24 -4.19 3.44
C LEU A 242 15.31 -3.11 3.36
N CYS A 243 16.28 -3.14 4.27
CA CYS A 243 17.44 -2.24 4.25
C CYS A 243 18.51 -2.81 3.33
N SER A 244 18.42 -2.49 2.05
CA SER A 244 19.28 -3.01 0.99
C SER A 244 19.37 -2.03 -0.17
N SER A 245 20.51 -2.00 -0.85
CA SER A 245 20.57 -1.52 -2.22
C SER A 245 20.00 -2.63 -3.12
N ILE A 246 18.80 -2.40 -3.65
CA ILE A 246 18.31 -3.22 -4.75
C ILE A 246 19.02 -2.71 -6.00
N GLU A 247 19.96 -3.51 -6.50
CA GLU A 247 20.59 -3.23 -7.79
C GLU A 247 19.51 -3.32 -8.88
N GLN A 248 19.67 -2.54 -9.95
CA GLN A 248 18.76 -2.54 -11.09
C GLN A 248 18.94 -3.86 -11.87
N GLY A 249 18.43 -4.95 -11.33
CA GLY A 249 18.38 -6.25 -11.99
C GLY A 249 16.96 -6.55 -12.47
N GLU A 250 16.84 -7.23 -13.59
CA GLU A 250 15.56 -7.71 -14.14
C GLU A 250 15.15 -9.08 -13.56
N ASP A 251 15.75 -9.49 -12.46
CA ASP A 251 15.43 -10.74 -11.78
C ASP A 251 14.00 -10.68 -11.19
N SER A 252 13.25 -11.75 -11.37
CA SER A 252 11.86 -11.89 -10.91
C SER A 252 11.67 -11.63 -9.43
N ASP A 253 12.64 -11.99 -8.60
CA ASP A 253 12.58 -11.82 -7.14
C ASP A 253 12.80 -10.37 -6.74
N GLN A 254 13.72 -9.68 -7.39
CA GLN A 254 13.93 -8.24 -7.18
C GLN A 254 12.72 -7.42 -7.65
N ILE A 255 12.11 -7.82 -8.76
CA ILE A 255 10.86 -7.22 -9.25
C ILE A 255 9.75 -7.41 -8.22
N TYR A 256 9.58 -8.63 -7.69
CA TYR A 256 8.58 -8.90 -6.66
C TYR A 256 8.78 -8.05 -5.41
N LEU A 257 10.02 -7.93 -4.90
CA LEU A 257 10.32 -7.10 -3.73
C LEU A 257 10.04 -5.61 -3.97
N LYS A 258 10.33 -5.13 -5.17
CA LYS A 258 10.09 -3.73 -5.56
C LYS A 258 8.60 -3.40 -5.68
N ASP A 259 7.82 -4.35 -6.20
CA ASP A 259 6.42 -4.12 -6.54
C ASP A 259 5.44 -4.58 -5.46
N ASN A 260 5.91 -5.29 -4.43
CA ASN A 260 5.07 -5.69 -3.30
C ASN A 260 4.78 -4.46 -2.40
N PRO A 261 3.52 -4.01 -2.26
CA PRO A 261 3.17 -2.82 -1.46
C PRO A 261 3.42 -2.99 0.03
N ARG A 262 3.73 -4.20 0.49
CA ARG A 262 4.09 -4.50 1.89
C ARG A 262 5.59 -4.48 2.13
N VAL A 263 6.40 -4.31 1.09
CA VAL A 263 7.85 -4.18 1.17
C VAL A 263 8.24 -2.71 1.05
N VAL A 264 8.92 -2.20 2.06
CA VAL A 264 9.44 -0.83 2.09
C VAL A 264 10.95 -0.92 1.99
N THR A 265 11.49 -0.54 0.84
CA THR A 265 12.95 -0.48 0.67
C THR A 265 13.51 0.74 1.38
N VAL A 266 14.48 0.49 2.26
CA VAL A 266 15.21 1.51 2.99
C VAL A 266 16.65 1.52 2.47
N GLN A 267 17.16 2.70 2.12
CA GLN A 267 18.57 2.82 1.71
C GLN A 267 19.51 2.39 2.86
N PRO A 268 20.62 1.71 2.55
CA PRO A 268 21.61 1.36 3.56
C PRO A 268 22.03 2.58 4.37
N THR A 269 21.98 2.46 5.68
CA THR A 269 22.26 3.54 6.61
C THR A 269 23.06 3.04 7.81
N PRO A 270 23.99 3.83 8.35
CA PRO A 270 24.67 3.48 9.60
C PRO A 270 23.73 3.40 10.82
N TYR A 271 22.51 3.94 10.68
CA TYR A 271 21.47 3.91 11.72
C TYR A 271 20.52 2.72 11.59
N ALA A 272 20.88 1.69 10.83
CA ALA A 272 20.03 0.51 10.62
C ALA A 272 19.68 -0.20 11.93
N GLN A 273 20.58 -0.22 12.91
CA GLN A 273 20.34 -0.78 14.25
C GLN A 273 19.20 -0.05 14.99
N GLU A 274 19.10 1.28 14.86
CA GLU A 274 18.01 2.04 15.49
C GLU A 274 16.65 1.71 14.86
N LEU A 275 16.63 1.50 13.55
CA LEU A 275 15.42 1.04 12.86
C LEU A 275 15.03 -0.38 13.31
N LEU A 276 16.02 -1.24 13.57
CA LEU A 276 15.80 -2.60 14.01
C LEU A 276 15.02 -2.68 15.32
N ARG A 277 15.18 -1.71 16.24
CA ARG A 277 14.39 -1.63 17.49
C ARG A 277 12.88 -1.53 17.25
N ALA A 278 12.44 -1.06 16.09
CA ALA A 278 11.03 -0.95 15.73
C ALA A 278 10.46 -2.24 15.12
N ALA A 279 11.29 -3.21 14.80
CA ALA A 279 10.88 -4.48 14.22
C ALA A 279 10.31 -5.44 15.27
N ASP A 280 9.36 -6.27 14.86
CA ASP A 280 8.90 -7.42 15.65
C ASP A 280 9.79 -8.64 15.39
N TYR A 281 10.44 -8.72 14.21
CA TYR A 281 11.40 -9.76 13.84
C TYR A 281 12.42 -9.25 12.83
N LEU A 282 13.68 -9.73 12.95
CA LEU A 282 14.64 -9.73 11.85
C LEU A 282 14.46 -11.00 11.02
N ILE A 283 14.49 -10.89 9.68
CA ILE A 283 14.55 -12.03 8.76
C ILE A 283 15.94 -12.08 8.11
N GLN A 284 16.63 -13.22 8.24
CA GLN A 284 17.96 -13.47 7.67
C GLN A 284 18.02 -14.90 7.11
N LEU A 285 17.79 -15.08 5.82
CA LEU A 285 17.65 -16.39 5.17
C LEU A 285 18.85 -16.77 4.30
N SER A 286 20.04 -16.31 4.67
CA SER A 286 21.28 -16.54 3.93
C SER A 286 21.58 -18.03 3.73
N TYR A 287 22.24 -18.36 2.64
CA TYR A 287 22.80 -19.69 2.36
C TYR A 287 24.09 -19.94 3.12
N ASN A 288 24.84 -18.89 3.43
CA ASN A 288 26.08 -18.97 4.17
C ASN A 288 26.35 -17.71 5.00
N GLU A 289 26.82 -17.89 6.22
CA GLU A 289 27.27 -16.83 7.12
C GLU A 289 28.46 -17.36 7.96
N SER A 290 29.43 -16.48 8.18
CA SER A 290 30.58 -16.79 9.06
C SER A 290 30.41 -16.22 10.47
N TYR A 291 29.71 -15.07 10.61
CA TYR A 291 29.48 -14.43 11.92
C TYR A 291 28.06 -13.89 12.04
N CYS A 292 27.51 -13.28 10.97
CA CYS A 292 26.19 -12.69 10.87
C CYS A 292 25.93 -11.56 11.89
N TYR A 293 26.49 -10.38 11.64
CA TYR A 293 26.31 -9.21 12.50
C TYR A 293 24.82 -8.86 12.68
N SER A 294 24.02 -8.85 11.62
CA SER A 294 22.61 -8.46 11.69
C SER A 294 21.80 -9.27 12.71
N VAL A 295 22.01 -10.59 12.76
CA VAL A 295 21.34 -11.46 13.73
C VAL A 295 21.82 -11.19 15.15
N ARG A 296 23.13 -11.00 15.35
CA ARG A 296 23.71 -10.71 16.68
C ARG A 296 23.22 -9.37 17.20
N GLU A 297 23.23 -8.34 16.36
CA GLU A 297 22.70 -7.00 16.67
C GLU A 297 21.21 -7.05 17.04
N ALA A 298 20.40 -7.81 16.29
CA ALA A 298 18.99 -8.00 16.61
C ALA A 298 18.81 -8.64 17.99
N LEU A 299 19.56 -9.70 18.28
CA LEU A 299 19.51 -10.39 19.58
C LEU A 299 20.00 -9.50 20.73
N GLN A 300 21.00 -8.65 20.51
CA GLN A 300 21.46 -7.65 21.50
C GLN A 300 20.36 -6.64 21.83
N LEU A 301 19.52 -6.31 20.85
CA LEU A 301 18.38 -5.40 21.03
C LEU A 301 17.11 -6.10 21.56
N GLY A 302 17.16 -7.42 21.78
CA GLY A 302 16.00 -8.21 22.16
C GLY A 302 14.98 -8.36 21.01
N VAL A 303 15.41 -8.25 19.75
CA VAL A 303 14.59 -8.48 18.56
C VAL A 303 14.75 -9.94 18.14
N PRO A 304 13.66 -10.71 18.10
CA PRO A 304 13.72 -12.11 17.68
C PRO A 304 14.02 -12.24 16.19
N CYS A 305 14.63 -13.35 15.78
CA CYS A 305 15.07 -13.55 14.41
C CYS A 305 14.40 -14.77 13.77
N ILE A 306 14.09 -14.68 12.47
CA ILE A 306 13.73 -15.80 11.60
C ILE A 306 14.92 -16.03 10.69
N VAL A 307 15.54 -17.20 10.78
CA VAL A 307 16.82 -17.48 10.12
C VAL A 307 16.80 -18.80 9.38
N SER A 308 17.62 -18.91 8.33
CA SER A 308 17.87 -20.20 7.66
C SER A 308 18.60 -21.18 8.56
N ASP A 309 18.40 -22.49 8.31
CA ASP A 309 19.06 -23.57 9.03
C ASP A 309 20.49 -23.78 8.52
N ILE A 310 21.42 -22.92 8.95
CA ILE A 310 22.86 -23.03 8.71
C ILE A 310 23.63 -23.08 10.02
N PRO A 311 24.82 -23.67 10.04
CA PRO A 311 25.54 -23.96 11.28
C PRO A 311 25.75 -22.75 12.19
N GLU A 312 26.10 -21.59 11.62
CA GLU A 312 26.35 -20.38 12.40
C GLU A 312 25.08 -19.80 13.03
N LEU A 313 23.97 -19.77 12.28
CA LEU A 313 22.71 -19.22 12.78
C LEU A 313 22.01 -20.17 13.75
N ARG A 314 22.15 -21.49 13.57
CA ARG A 314 21.62 -22.50 14.49
C ARG A 314 22.16 -22.36 15.90
N LYS A 315 23.40 -21.89 16.05
CA LYS A 315 24.02 -21.66 17.38
C LYS A 315 23.40 -20.47 18.14
N LEU A 316 22.79 -19.54 17.40
CA LEU A 316 22.28 -18.29 17.94
C LEU A 316 20.79 -18.37 18.30
N ILE A 317 20.02 -19.20 17.60
CA ILE A 317 18.58 -19.23 17.68
C ILE A 317 18.07 -20.42 18.49
N GLN A 318 17.15 -20.13 19.41
CA GLN A 318 16.36 -21.08 20.16
C GLN A 318 14.90 -20.93 19.75
N ASN A 319 14.38 -21.91 18.99
CA ASN A 319 13.03 -21.89 18.45
C ASN A 319 11.98 -21.55 19.51
N GLY A 320 11.14 -20.56 19.22
CA GLY A 320 10.06 -20.09 20.08
C GLY A 320 10.50 -19.25 21.28
N LYS A 321 11.80 -19.02 21.48
CA LYS A 321 12.33 -18.18 22.58
C LYS A 321 12.88 -16.86 22.07
N ASN A 322 13.91 -16.91 21.22
CA ASN A 322 14.54 -15.72 20.67
C ASN A 322 14.45 -15.65 19.12
N GLY A 323 13.69 -16.55 18.52
CA GLY A 323 13.47 -16.60 17.09
C GLY A 323 13.00 -17.96 16.60
N TYR A 324 13.15 -18.17 15.29
CA TYR A 324 12.80 -19.41 14.60
C TYR A 324 13.85 -19.75 13.55
N ILE A 325 14.21 -21.02 13.47
CA ILE A 325 14.95 -21.58 12.34
C ILE A 325 13.90 -21.98 11.30
N TYR A 326 13.98 -21.42 10.12
CA TYR A 326 13.01 -21.59 9.05
C TYR A 326 13.51 -22.59 8.00
N HIS A 327 12.63 -23.50 7.63
CA HIS A 327 12.77 -24.36 6.46
C HIS A 327 11.60 -24.05 5.49
N ASP A 328 11.85 -24.22 4.22
CA ASP A 328 10.80 -24.05 3.24
C ASP A 328 9.67 -25.08 3.48
N GLY A 329 8.43 -24.59 3.51
CA GLY A 329 7.26 -25.39 3.87
C GLY A 329 6.83 -25.36 5.33
N ASP A 330 7.64 -24.81 6.25
CA ASP A 330 7.26 -24.70 7.66
C ASP A 330 5.97 -23.88 7.88
N ASP A 331 5.26 -24.14 9.01
CA ASP A 331 4.14 -23.33 9.43
C ASP A 331 4.57 -21.88 9.70
N ILE A 332 3.87 -20.92 9.07
CA ILE A 332 4.16 -19.48 9.21
C ILE A 332 3.41 -18.82 10.37
N GLU A 333 2.41 -19.47 10.95
CA GLU A 333 1.60 -18.90 12.05
C GLU A 333 2.43 -18.45 13.27
N PRO A 334 3.49 -19.16 13.67
CA PRO A 334 4.35 -18.71 14.75
C PRO A 334 5.00 -17.34 14.54
N PHE A 335 5.27 -16.96 13.27
CA PHE A 335 5.92 -15.68 12.93
C PHE A 335 5.01 -14.48 13.14
N PHE A 336 3.71 -14.72 13.26
CA PHE A 336 2.71 -13.68 13.55
C PHE A 336 2.36 -13.56 15.04
N LYS A 337 3.08 -14.31 15.90
CA LYS A 337 3.03 -14.19 17.37
C LYS A 337 4.24 -13.41 17.84
N LYS A 338 4.02 -12.39 18.67
CA LYS A 338 5.13 -11.59 19.20
C LYS A 338 5.95 -12.36 20.23
N LEU A 339 7.22 -12.52 19.96
CA LEU A 339 8.20 -12.91 20.96
C LEU A 339 8.78 -11.65 21.64
N LYS A 340 9.23 -11.80 22.86
CA LYS A 340 9.91 -10.74 23.63
C LYS A 340 11.15 -11.33 24.31
N PRO A 341 12.16 -11.69 23.55
CA PRO A 341 13.39 -12.21 24.13
C PRO A 341 14.09 -11.14 24.97
N LYS A 342 14.82 -11.60 25.98
CA LYS A 342 15.73 -10.70 26.69
C LYS A 342 16.88 -10.32 25.75
N PRO A 343 17.36 -9.06 25.80
CA PRO A 343 18.58 -8.67 25.11
C PRO A 343 19.73 -9.59 25.46
N ARG A 344 20.53 -9.94 24.46
CA ARG A 344 21.72 -10.78 24.64
C ARG A 344 22.95 -9.88 24.80
N GLU A 345 23.68 -10.05 25.88
CA GLU A 345 24.97 -9.42 26.02
C GLU A 345 26.03 -10.27 25.27
N GLU A 346 26.86 -9.63 24.49
CA GLU A 346 28.04 -10.25 23.88
C GLU A 346 29.30 -9.64 24.52
N GLU A 347 30.14 -10.48 25.07
CA GLU A 347 31.42 -10.07 25.63
C GLU A 347 32.46 -9.89 24.53
N ILE A 348 33.28 -8.85 24.66
CA ILE A 348 34.45 -8.68 23.81
C ILE A 348 35.42 -9.80 24.11
N SER A 349 35.82 -10.54 23.09
CA SER A 349 36.80 -11.61 23.27
C SER A 349 38.14 -11.02 23.77
N PRO A 350 38.71 -11.52 24.89
CA PRO A 350 39.99 -11.07 25.38
C PRO A 350 41.15 -11.33 24.40
N LEU A 351 40.92 -12.15 23.38
CA LEU A 351 41.89 -12.35 22.29
C LEU A 351 42.12 -11.08 21.47
N TRP A 352 41.16 -10.14 21.44
CA TRP A 352 41.36 -8.88 20.75
C TRP A 352 42.45 -8.02 21.37
N GLU A 353 42.59 -8.00 22.69
CA GLU A 353 43.69 -7.30 23.37
C GLU A 353 45.02 -7.86 22.90
N LYS A 354 45.16 -9.22 22.91
CA LYS A 354 46.35 -9.87 22.40
C LYS A 354 46.69 -9.58 20.94
N VAL A 355 45.61 -9.52 20.08
CA VAL A 355 45.80 -9.14 18.67
C VAL A 355 46.32 -7.71 18.55
N LEU A 356 45.72 -6.77 19.31
CA LEU A 356 46.12 -5.36 19.26
C LEU A 356 47.52 -5.12 19.85
N ASP A 357 47.91 -5.92 20.80
CA ASP A 357 49.27 -5.88 21.43
C ASP A 357 50.32 -6.65 20.62
N GLY A 358 49.91 -7.36 19.55
CA GLY A 358 50.82 -8.14 18.71
C GLY A 358 51.32 -9.42 19.38
N GLU A 359 50.51 -9.98 20.31
CA GLU A 359 50.87 -11.16 21.13
C GLU A 359 50.28 -12.48 20.61
N LEU A 360 49.60 -12.49 19.43
CA LEU A 360 49.08 -13.70 18.80
C LEU A 360 49.98 -14.22 17.70
#